data_62eccc49e40a7f1d5744778666712880
#
_entry.id   62eccc49e40a7f1d5744778666712880
#
_cell.length_a   1.000
_cell.length_b   1.000
_cell.length_c   1.000
_cell.angle_alpha   90.00
_cell.angle_beta   90.00
_cell.angle_gamma   90.00
#
_symmetry.space_group_name_H-M   'P 1'
#
loop_
_entity.id
_entity.type
_entity.pdbx_description
1 polymer ?
#
loop_
_entity_poly.entity_id
_entity_poly.type
_entity_poly.pdbx_seq_one_letter_code
_entity_poly.pdbx_strand_id
1 'polypeptide(L)'
;MIAPERTGAKRHLAVQTTAEALLANLKRNGTEYIFVNAGTDFASIVEAYARLDESGLDFPTPIVATHENLAVGMAHGYYLIKHAPQAVMCHVSVGSANAICAIMNASRDQIPIIFMSGRTPLFESGRFGSRNGDIHWAQEMFDQAGMMREVVKWDYELRDGLNVEQVVDRAYGIAQAAPCGPIYLTLPREVLAGKLDGADVRSAVPAVPAPPFPSPEHVTAIARRLATAEFPVIVTSASGADPSTVAPLADLCERFGIAHVDRKARFINVPTGHPMHLVQQLEELFGEADALLFLETDVPWLPNRGNPRPETFIADAGTDPLFARIPIRSFPADVSLTTTVAALLPELERALEAAGADQTSAARRARIATARERGREKVDALVVADAKKGGAITKLFLSKAIDAARESSDIVVNEYSAQADFMQFDEPSTWFLNPPAAGLGWGLPAAVGVKLASPDRNVIAVLGDGAYIFANPAACHHAMAMHDLPLLTIIYNNARWEAVQGSARSMYGKDTATGKRALAPLSSLEPIPDFERYVEASGGVGMRVTERIELEPTIRRALKIVQTERKQVLINVIGS
;
A
#
# COMPACT_ATOMS: atom_id res chain seq x y z
N MET A 1 -15.67 9.32 -24.57
CA MET A 1 -15.14 10.39 -23.69
C MET A 1 -16.13 11.54 -23.68
N ILE A 2 -16.81 11.74 -22.55
CA ILE A 2 -17.69 12.91 -22.33
C ILE A 2 -16.74 14.08 -22.09
N ALA A 3 -16.89 15.14 -22.87
CA ALA A 3 -16.11 16.36 -22.66
C ALA A 3 -16.34 16.86 -21.21
N PRO A 4 -15.28 17.19 -20.47
CA PRO A 4 -15.44 17.67 -19.10
C PRO A 4 -16.30 18.94 -19.10
N GLU A 5 -17.25 19.02 -18.17
CA GLU A 5 -17.99 20.23 -17.91
C GLU A 5 -17.02 21.41 -17.75
N ARG A 6 -17.37 22.54 -18.31
CA ARG A 6 -16.50 23.74 -18.28
C ARG A 6 -16.19 24.10 -16.83
N THR A 7 -14.92 24.16 -16.49
CA THR A 7 -14.39 24.51 -15.16
C THR A 7 -14.76 25.91 -14.65
N GLY A 8 -15.49 26.69 -15.44
CA GLY A 8 -15.90 28.08 -15.12
C GLY A 8 -17.25 28.25 -14.41
N ALA A 9 -18.09 27.20 -14.37
CA ALA A 9 -19.35 27.29 -13.64
C ALA A 9 -19.07 27.26 -12.12
N LYS A 10 -19.69 28.19 -11.39
CA LYS A 10 -19.58 28.26 -9.93
C LYS A 10 -20.92 27.92 -9.29
N ARG A 11 -20.88 27.30 -8.12
CA ARG A 11 -22.02 27.15 -7.23
C ARG A 11 -21.74 27.88 -5.91
N HIS A 12 -22.77 28.47 -5.36
CA HIS A 12 -22.68 29.09 -4.04
C HIS A 12 -22.83 28.02 -2.96
N LEU A 13 -21.92 28.01 -1.99
CA LEU A 13 -22.01 27.22 -0.77
C LEU A 13 -22.30 28.15 0.41
N ALA A 14 -23.35 27.84 1.18
CA ALA A 14 -23.76 28.62 2.34
C ALA A 14 -22.86 28.32 3.57
N VAL A 15 -21.55 28.29 3.38
CA VAL A 15 -20.57 28.10 4.46
C VAL A 15 -20.47 29.33 5.33
N GLN A 16 -20.31 29.15 6.64
CA GLN A 16 -20.16 30.25 7.60
C GLN A 16 -18.74 30.32 8.19
N THR A 17 -17.95 29.27 8.01
CA THR A 17 -16.58 29.19 8.52
C THR A 17 -15.64 28.55 7.50
N THR A 18 -14.34 28.86 7.68
CA THR A 18 -13.26 28.19 6.90
C THR A 18 -13.28 26.67 7.07
N ALA A 19 -13.62 26.16 8.26
CA ALA A 19 -13.73 24.71 8.51
C ALA A 19 -14.82 24.06 7.66
N GLU A 20 -16.01 24.68 7.57
CA GLU A 20 -17.08 24.22 6.69
C GLU A 20 -16.67 24.24 5.21
N ALA A 21 -15.99 25.33 4.80
CA ALA A 21 -15.47 25.44 3.43
C ALA A 21 -14.42 24.35 3.12
N LEU A 22 -13.53 24.04 4.06
CA LEU A 22 -12.55 22.97 3.92
C LEU A 22 -13.23 21.61 3.72
N LEU A 23 -14.14 21.24 4.62
CA LEU A 23 -14.84 19.94 4.55
C LEU A 23 -15.67 19.81 3.27
N ALA A 24 -16.40 20.84 2.87
CA ALA A 24 -17.17 20.85 1.62
C ALA A 24 -16.26 20.72 0.38
N ASN A 25 -15.07 21.32 0.37
CA ASN A 25 -14.13 21.19 -0.74
C ASN A 25 -13.40 19.84 -0.76
N LEU A 26 -13.13 19.22 0.39
CA LEU A 26 -12.67 17.83 0.44
C LEU A 26 -13.70 16.89 -0.21
N LYS A 27 -14.97 17.03 0.19
CA LYS A 27 -16.07 16.23 -0.37
C LYS A 27 -16.22 16.44 -1.88
N ARG A 28 -16.19 17.69 -2.33
CA ARG A 28 -16.24 18.05 -3.76
C ARG A 28 -15.13 17.38 -4.56
N ASN A 29 -13.93 17.21 -3.99
CA ASN A 29 -12.79 16.54 -4.60
C ASN A 29 -12.85 14.99 -4.50
N GLY A 30 -13.97 14.42 -4.04
CA GLY A 30 -14.21 12.98 -4.03
C GLY A 30 -13.78 12.27 -2.74
N THR A 31 -13.48 13.00 -1.67
CA THR A 31 -13.25 12.39 -0.35
C THR A 31 -14.57 11.84 0.19
N GLU A 32 -14.66 10.55 0.38
CA GLU A 32 -15.80 9.90 1.03
C GLU A 32 -15.65 9.91 2.55
N TYR A 33 -14.43 9.67 3.04
CA TYR A 33 -14.11 9.56 4.45
C TYR A 33 -12.97 10.50 4.84
N ILE A 34 -13.07 11.07 6.04
CA ILE A 34 -11.95 11.71 6.72
C ILE A 34 -11.60 10.89 7.97
N PHE A 35 -10.38 10.37 8.01
CA PHE A 35 -9.87 9.60 9.15
C PHE A 35 -9.28 10.57 10.16
N VAL A 36 -9.83 10.59 11.37
CA VAL A 36 -9.48 11.62 12.35
C VAL A 36 -8.93 11.03 13.64
N ASN A 37 -7.79 11.55 14.09
CA ASN A 37 -7.32 11.43 15.46
C ASN A 37 -7.37 12.83 16.07
N ALA A 38 -8.52 13.16 16.68
CA ALA A 38 -8.87 14.52 17.07
C ALA A 38 -8.13 14.97 18.34
N GLY A 39 -7.73 16.24 18.36
CA GLY A 39 -7.19 16.94 19.52
C GLY A 39 -7.86 18.32 19.72
N THR A 40 -7.27 19.16 20.56
CA THR A 40 -7.84 20.48 20.92
C THR A 40 -7.87 21.49 19.77
N ASP A 41 -7.15 21.23 18.70
CA ASP A 41 -7.14 22.00 17.45
C ASP A 41 -8.34 21.73 16.54
N PHE A 42 -9.11 20.66 16.82
CA PHE A 42 -10.29 20.28 16.04
C PHE A 42 -11.56 21.07 16.34
N ALA A 43 -11.55 22.02 17.27
CA ALA A 43 -12.76 22.71 17.73
C ALA A 43 -13.65 23.23 16.57
N SER A 44 -13.06 23.84 15.54
CA SER A 44 -13.82 24.35 14.38
C SER A 44 -14.34 23.25 13.45
N ILE A 45 -13.64 22.13 13.37
CA ILE A 45 -14.07 20.93 12.61
C ILE A 45 -15.24 20.26 13.33
N VAL A 46 -15.15 20.10 14.66
CA VAL A 46 -16.22 19.54 15.48
C VAL A 46 -17.49 20.40 15.38
N GLU A 47 -17.38 21.72 15.46
CA GLU A 47 -18.50 22.64 15.29
C GLU A 47 -19.12 22.55 13.90
N ALA A 48 -18.30 22.44 12.85
CA ALA A 48 -18.80 22.28 11.49
C ALA A 48 -19.63 20.99 11.33
N TYR A 49 -19.19 19.86 11.89
CA TYR A 49 -19.97 18.63 11.89
C TYR A 49 -21.22 18.71 12.77
N ALA A 50 -21.16 19.40 13.91
CA ALA A 50 -22.34 19.59 14.78
C ALA A 50 -23.46 20.38 14.08
N ARG A 51 -23.09 21.26 13.14
CA ARG A 51 -24.02 22.08 12.35
C ARG A 51 -24.41 21.47 11.01
N LEU A 52 -23.91 20.28 10.66
CA LEU A 52 -24.10 19.69 9.33
C LEU A 52 -25.58 19.56 8.97
N ASP A 53 -26.41 19.05 9.88
CA ASP A 53 -27.85 18.85 9.65
C ASP A 53 -28.62 20.16 9.37
N GLU A 54 -28.14 21.27 9.90
CA GLU A 54 -28.73 22.60 9.74
C GLU A 54 -28.21 23.32 8.48
N SER A 55 -26.99 22.99 8.03
CA SER A 55 -26.29 23.73 6.98
C SER A 55 -26.72 23.36 5.57
N GLY A 56 -27.25 22.16 5.35
CA GLY A 56 -27.52 21.60 4.01
C GLY A 56 -26.26 21.37 3.17
N LEU A 57 -25.08 21.36 3.80
CA LEU A 57 -23.80 21.06 3.17
C LEU A 57 -23.56 19.54 3.14
N ASP A 58 -22.62 19.11 2.31
CA ASP A 58 -22.18 17.71 2.23
C ASP A 58 -20.69 17.65 2.60
N PHE A 59 -20.36 16.83 3.60
CA PHE A 59 -19.01 16.65 4.11
C PHE A 59 -18.58 15.17 4.01
N PRO A 60 -17.26 14.88 4.02
CA PRO A 60 -16.78 13.52 4.17
C PRO A 60 -17.28 12.88 5.47
N THR A 61 -17.60 11.60 5.45
CA THR A 61 -17.98 10.89 6.68
C THR A 61 -16.76 10.77 7.61
N PRO A 62 -16.85 11.22 8.88
CA PRO A 62 -15.73 11.13 9.80
C PRO A 62 -15.57 9.71 10.35
N ILE A 63 -14.37 9.18 10.29
CA ILE A 63 -13.96 7.91 10.91
C ILE A 63 -12.98 8.22 12.04
N VAL A 64 -13.41 8.03 13.27
CA VAL A 64 -12.55 8.24 14.44
C VAL A 64 -11.55 7.10 14.55
N ALA A 65 -10.27 7.42 14.47
CA ALA A 65 -9.15 6.51 14.67
C ALA A 65 -8.43 6.88 15.97
N THR A 66 -8.22 5.91 16.85
CA THR A 66 -7.66 6.14 18.19
C THR A 66 -6.13 6.16 18.22
N HIS A 67 -5.49 6.15 17.04
CA HIS A 67 -4.05 6.34 16.85
C HIS A 67 -3.77 6.83 15.41
N GLU A 68 -2.76 7.67 15.22
CA GLU A 68 -2.42 8.28 13.94
C GLU A 68 -1.97 7.27 12.89
N ASN A 69 -1.19 6.26 13.31
CA ASN A 69 -0.77 5.17 12.41
C ASN A 69 -2.00 4.42 11.85
N LEU A 70 -3.03 4.22 12.68
CA LEU A 70 -4.29 3.62 12.24
C LEU A 70 -5.02 4.52 11.22
N ALA A 71 -5.14 5.82 11.50
CA ALA A 71 -5.81 6.75 10.60
C ALA A 71 -5.18 6.77 9.20
N VAL A 72 -3.85 6.88 9.13
CA VAL A 72 -3.11 6.86 7.86
C VAL A 72 -3.17 5.49 7.19
N GLY A 73 -3.03 4.40 7.96
CA GLY A 73 -3.13 3.03 7.43
C GLY A 73 -4.51 2.71 6.86
N MET A 74 -5.59 3.19 7.49
CA MET A 74 -6.95 3.04 6.95
C MET A 74 -7.13 3.81 5.63
N ALA A 75 -6.62 5.04 5.53
CA ALA A 75 -6.65 5.81 4.28
C ALA A 75 -5.86 5.11 3.17
N HIS A 76 -4.69 4.54 3.51
CA HIS A 76 -3.87 3.73 2.60
C HIS A 76 -4.66 2.51 2.11
N GLY A 77 -5.18 1.69 3.01
CA GLY A 77 -5.95 0.48 2.67
C GLY A 77 -7.21 0.78 1.85
N TYR A 78 -7.90 1.87 2.16
CA TYR A 78 -9.05 2.32 1.37
C TYR A 78 -8.65 2.62 -0.08
N TYR A 79 -7.53 3.34 -0.27
CA TYR A 79 -7.02 3.65 -1.62
C TYR A 79 -6.65 2.41 -2.42
N LEU A 80 -6.08 1.36 -1.81
CA LEU A 80 -5.72 0.12 -2.50
C LEU A 80 -6.91 -0.54 -3.23
N ILE A 81 -8.14 -0.26 -2.81
CA ILE A 81 -9.37 -0.83 -3.38
C ILE A 81 -10.12 0.17 -4.26
N LYS A 82 -10.27 1.42 -3.78
CA LYS A 82 -11.13 2.41 -4.44
C LYS A 82 -10.37 3.34 -5.39
N HIS A 83 -9.04 3.37 -5.31
CA HIS A 83 -8.19 4.30 -6.07
C HIS A 83 -8.64 5.77 -5.94
N ALA A 84 -9.30 6.09 -4.83
CA ALA A 84 -9.79 7.42 -4.51
C ALA A 84 -9.04 7.96 -3.27
N PRO A 85 -8.30 9.08 -3.38
CA PRO A 85 -7.59 9.68 -2.27
C PRO A 85 -8.53 10.03 -1.12
N GLN A 86 -8.16 9.69 0.10
CA GLN A 86 -8.91 10.06 1.29
C GLN A 86 -8.13 11.08 2.13
N ALA A 87 -8.87 11.77 3.01
CA ALA A 87 -8.30 12.74 3.92
C ALA A 87 -7.99 12.09 5.28
N VAL A 88 -6.88 12.53 5.88
CA VAL A 88 -6.51 12.19 7.26
C VAL A 88 -6.23 13.48 8.00
N MET A 89 -6.74 13.64 9.21
CA MET A 89 -6.42 14.78 10.06
C MET A 89 -6.01 14.32 11.46
N CYS A 90 -4.84 14.77 11.93
CA CYS A 90 -4.27 14.45 13.22
C CYS A 90 -4.00 15.73 14.04
N HIS A 91 -3.72 15.55 15.35
CA HIS A 91 -3.50 16.65 16.28
C HIS A 91 -2.12 17.29 16.11
N VAL A 92 -2.06 18.52 15.66
CA VAL A 92 -0.88 19.40 15.54
C VAL A 92 0.46 18.68 15.25
N SER A 93 1.55 19.14 15.85
CA SER A 93 2.89 18.59 15.69
C SER A 93 3.05 17.16 16.26
N VAL A 94 2.44 16.87 17.39
CA VAL A 94 2.58 15.56 18.06
C VAL A 94 1.90 14.44 17.29
N GLY A 95 0.69 14.67 16.76
CA GLY A 95 0.02 13.71 15.89
C GLY A 95 0.73 13.55 14.54
N SER A 96 1.26 14.66 14.00
CA SER A 96 2.11 14.60 12.80
C SER A 96 3.34 13.72 13.03
N ALA A 97 4.02 13.87 14.17
CA ALA A 97 5.19 13.06 14.52
C ALA A 97 4.86 11.57 14.62
N ASN A 98 3.72 11.20 15.22
CA ASN A 98 3.27 9.80 15.30
C ASN A 98 2.91 9.22 13.91
N ALA A 99 2.46 10.04 12.97
CA ALA A 99 2.04 9.60 11.65
C ALA A 99 3.20 9.36 10.66
N ILE A 100 4.42 9.87 10.92
CA ILE A 100 5.53 9.89 9.95
C ILE A 100 5.81 8.52 9.35
N CYS A 101 5.88 7.47 10.16
CA CYS A 101 6.17 6.11 9.67
C CYS A 101 5.11 5.64 8.66
N ALA A 102 3.83 5.86 8.95
CA ALA A 102 2.74 5.49 8.06
C ALA A 102 2.71 6.34 6.77
N ILE A 103 3.01 7.65 6.87
CA ILE A 103 3.16 8.53 5.70
C ILE A 103 4.36 8.13 4.85
N MET A 104 5.48 7.68 5.46
CA MET A 104 6.62 7.14 4.73
C MET A 104 6.23 5.90 3.92
N ASN A 105 5.46 4.98 4.50
CA ASN A 105 4.90 3.83 3.79
C ASN A 105 4.05 4.28 2.58
N ALA A 106 3.12 5.20 2.78
CA ALA A 106 2.27 5.74 1.71
C ALA A 106 3.11 6.44 0.62
N SER A 107 4.14 7.18 0.99
CA SER A 107 5.04 7.86 0.06
C SER A 107 5.79 6.89 -0.85
N ARG A 108 6.36 5.82 -0.27
CA ARG A 108 7.14 4.83 -1.03
C ARG A 108 6.27 3.88 -1.85
N ASP A 109 5.00 3.74 -1.49
CA ASP A 109 4.01 2.97 -2.24
C ASP A 109 3.18 3.83 -3.20
N GLN A 110 3.54 5.11 -3.34
CA GLN A 110 2.90 6.09 -4.22
C GLN A 110 1.39 6.26 -3.95
N ILE A 111 0.98 6.18 -2.67
CA ILE A 111 -0.43 6.32 -2.29
C ILE A 111 -0.76 7.80 -2.03
N PRO A 112 -1.69 8.40 -2.79
CA PRO A 112 -2.13 9.77 -2.56
C PRO A 112 -3.02 9.85 -1.31
N ILE A 113 -2.55 10.54 -0.29
CA ILE A 113 -3.28 10.84 0.94
C ILE A 113 -3.28 12.35 1.14
N ILE A 114 -4.43 12.94 1.45
CA ILE A 114 -4.56 14.33 1.87
C ILE A 114 -4.34 14.36 3.39
N PHE A 115 -3.06 14.38 3.79
CA PHE A 115 -2.71 14.40 5.20
C PHE A 115 -2.75 15.82 5.74
N MET A 116 -3.45 16.01 6.83
CA MET A 116 -3.65 17.31 7.48
C MET A 116 -3.34 17.21 8.97
N SER A 117 -2.91 18.30 9.56
CA SER A 117 -2.93 18.48 11.00
C SER A 117 -3.26 19.93 11.35
N GLY A 118 -3.79 20.14 12.53
CA GLY A 118 -3.89 21.47 13.05
C GLY A 118 -2.51 22.09 13.27
N ARG A 119 -2.51 23.38 13.56
CA ARG A 119 -1.36 24.07 14.10
C ARG A 119 -1.76 24.72 15.41
N THR A 120 -0.82 24.86 16.32
CA THR A 120 -1.02 25.66 17.54
C THR A 120 -1.50 27.06 17.18
N PRO A 121 -2.33 27.70 18.02
CA PRO A 121 -2.83 29.03 17.73
C PRO A 121 -1.71 30.03 17.45
N LEU A 122 -1.88 30.82 16.40
CA LEU A 122 -0.91 31.83 15.94
C LEU A 122 -0.75 32.99 16.91
N PHE A 123 -1.85 33.36 17.60
CA PHE A 123 -1.91 34.50 18.50
C PHE A 123 -1.95 34.05 19.96
N GLU A 124 -1.19 34.74 20.80
CA GLU A 124 -1.26 34.51 22.25
C GLU A 124 -2.59 34.96 22.84
N SER A 125 -3.15 36.07 22.31
CA SER A 125 -4.42 36.64 22.76
C SER A 125 -5.04 37.56 21.71
N GLY A 126 -6.24 38.07 21.98
CA GLY A 126 -6.88 39.11 21.18
C GLY A 126 -7.59 38.67 19.92
N ARG A 127 -7.58 37.39 19.59
CA ARG A 127 -8.35 36.81 18.48
C ARG A 127 -9.17 35.62 18.93
N PHE A 128 -10.29 35.38 18.25
CA PHE A 128 -11.05 34.15 18.45
C PHE A 128 -10.18 32.94 18.03
N GLY A 129 -10.07 31.99 18.91
CA GLY A 129 -9.21 30.82 18.68
C GLY A 129 -7.77 30.97 19.20
N SER A 130 -7.37 32.14 19.77
CA SER A 130 -6.04 32.36 20.39
C SER A 130 -5.71 31.34 21.47
N ARG A 131 -4.45 31.32 21.90
CA ARG A 131 -3.93 30.36 22.90
C ARG A 131 -4.72 30.44 24.21
N ASN A 132 -5.13 29.30 24.72
CA ASN A 132 -5.93 29.16 25.94
C ASN A 132 -5.58 27.96 26.79
N GLY A 133 -4.43 27.34 26.55
CA GLY A 133 -3.91 26.19 27.28
C GLY A 133 -2.40 26.12 27.15
N ASP A 134 -1.69 25.65 28.20
CA ASP A 134 -0.24 25.63 28.27
C ASP A 134 0.41 24.84 27.13
N ILE A 135 -0.27 23.79 26.65
CA ILE A 135 0.19 22.95 25.52
C ILE A 135 0.40 23.75 24.24
N HIS A 136 -0.31 24.84 24.04
CA HIS A 136 -0.22 25.65 22.83
C HIS A 136 1.15 26.35 22.65
N TRP A 137 1.93 26.51 23.70
CA TRP A 137 3.31 26.97 23.61
C TRP A 137 4.27 25.81 23.44
N ALA A 138 4.08 24.71 24.20
CA ALA A 138 4.99 23.56 24.18
C ALA A 138 4.91 22.76 22.86
N GLN A 139 3.77 22.73 22.19
CA GLN A 139 3.57 22.05 20.90
C GLN A 139 3.94 22.92 19.69
N GLU A 140 4.24 24.23 19.87
CA GLU A 140 4.66 25.09 18.79
C GLU A 140 6.00 24.64 18.22
N MET A 141 6.11 24.65 16.91
CA MET A 141 7.33 24.32 16.18
C MET A 141 7.73 25.47 15.25
N PHE A 142 9.03 25.70 15.10
CA PHE A 142 9.54 26.68 14.12
C PHE A 142 9.11 26.32 12.70
N ASP A 143 9.15 25.03 12.35
CA ASP A 143 8.75 24.50 11.06
C ASP A 143 8.08 23.12 11.22
N GLN A 144 6.77 23.12 11.44
CA GLN A 144 6.02 21.88 11.61
C GLN A 144 6.04 21.02 10.34
N ALA A 145 5.96 21.63 9.16
CA ALA A 145 5.97 20.94 7.89
C ALA A 145 7.33 20.29 7.58
N GLY A 146 8.41 20.81 8.16
CA GLY A 146 9.77 20.28 7.99
C GLY A 146 9.90 18.79 8.35
N MET A 147 9.11 18.30 9.32
CA MET A 147 9.07 16.88 9.66
C MET A 147 8.58 15.99 8.52
N MET A 148 7.73 16.52 7.63
CA MET A 148 7.05 15.76 6.58
C MET A 148 7.69 15.92 5.20
N ARG A 149 8.50 16.96 4.95
CA ARG A 149 9.01 17.30 3.60
C ARG A 149 9.72 16.16 2.88
N GLU A 150 10.45 15.31 3.60
CA GLU A 150 11.12 14.16 3.01
C GLU A 150 10.14 13.09 2.49
N VAL A 151 8.92 13.05 3.02
CA VAL A 151 7.98 11.96 2.78
C VAL A 151 6.67 12.40 2.14
N VAL A 152 6.51 13.69 1.80
CA VAL A 152 5.34 14.20 1.09
C VAL A 152 5.73 14.86 -0.23
N LYS A 153 4.82 14.93 -1.18
CA LYS A 153 5.04 15.59 -2.48
C LYS A 153 4.99 17.11 -2.36
N TRP A 154 4.21 17.61 -1.44
CA TRP A 154 3.97 19.04 -1.24
C TRP A 154 3.46 19.30 0.16
N ASP A 155 3.84 20.43 0.73
CA ASP A 155 3.31 20.93 1.99
C ASP A 155 2.83 22.38 1.85
N TYR A 156 1.81 22.75 2.62
CA TYR A 156 1.31 24.11 2.67
C TYR A 156 0.60 24.40 4.00
N GLU A 157 0.78 25.61 4.52
CA GLU A 157 0.00 26.13 5.64
C GLU A 157 -1.16 26.96 5.12
N LEU A 158 -2.39 26.63 5.50
CA LEU A 158 -3.57 27.40 5.14
C LEU A 158 -3.53 28.76 5.85
N ARG A 159 -3.45 29.84 5.08
CA ARG A 159 -3.25 31.18 5.61
C ARG A 159 -4.53 31.98 5.72
N ASP A 160 -5.54 31.68 4.90
CA ASP A 160 -6.81 32.38 4.84
C ASP A 160 -7.92 31.48 4.31
N GLY A 161 -9.13 31.65 4.85
CA GLY A 161 -10.31 30.88 4.42
C GLY A 161 -10.72 31.11 2.97
N LEU A 162 -10.44 32.28 2.42
CA LEU A 162 -10.73 32.61 1.01
C LEU A 162 -9.92 31.77 0.01
N ASN A 163 -8.82 31.15 0.46
CA ASN A 163 -7.96 30.32 -0.39
C ASN A 163 -8.23 28.81 -0.28
N VAL A 164 -9.26 28.39 0.47
CA VAL A 164 -9.52 26.95 0.74
C VAL A 164 -9.72 26.18 -0.54
N GLU A 165 -10.56 26.65 -1.46
CA GLU A 165 -10.80 25.98 -2.74
C GLU A 165 -9.50 25.73 -3.49
N GLN A 166 -8.69 26.79 -3.67
CA GLN A 166 -7.44 26.71 -4.45
C GLN A 166 -6.41 25.79 -3.80
N VAL A 167 -6.33 25.80 -2.47
CA VAL A 167 -5.40 24.95 -1.72
C VAL A 167 -5.82 23.49 -1.81
N VAL A 168 -7.10 23.17 -1.62
CA VAL A 168 -7.62 21.81 -1.70
C VAL A 168 -7.49 21.28 -3.12
N ASP A 169 -7.90 22.04 -4.14
CA ASP A 169 -7.78 21.62 -5.55
C ASP A 169 -6.33 21.34 -5.93
N ARG A 170 -5.40 22.20 -5.49
CA ARG A 170 -3.97 22.02 -5.72
C ARG A 170 -3.43 20.77 -5.00
N ALA A 171 -3.85 20.55 -3.76
CA ALA A 171 -3.46 19.38 -2.97
C ALA A 171 -3.84 18.06 -3.68
N TYR A 172 -5.08 17.97 -4.15
CA TYR A 172 -5.55 16.80 -4.91
C TYR A 172 -4.83 16.64 -6.24
N GLY A 173 -4.66 17.73 -6.99
CA GLY A 173 -3.93 17.70 -8.26
C GLY A 173 -2.50 17.20 -8.10
N ILE A 174 -1.77 17.65 -7.07
CA ILE A 174 -0.40 17.22 -6.79
C ILE A 174 -0.36 15.77 -6.27
N ALA A 175 -1.26 15.40 -5.34
CA ALA A 175 -1.30 14.06 -4.77
C ALA A 175 -1.52 12.98 -5.83
N GLN A 176 -2.43 13.24 -6.79
CA GLN A 176 -2.84 12.31 -7.84
C GLN A 176 -1.98 12.36 -9.12
N ALA A 177 -1.22 13.44 -9.34
CA ALA A 177 -0.30 13.50 -10.48
C ALA A 177 0.77 12.40 -10.34
N ALA A 178 1.03 11.65 -11.40
CA ALA A 178 2.04 10.59 -11.38
C ALA A 178 3.48 11.17 -11.28
N PRO A 179 4.37 10.54 -10.51
CA PRO A 179 4.12 9.49 -9.53
C PRO A 179 3.27 10.00 -8.36
N CYS A 180 2.21 9.27 -8.00
CA CYS A 180 1.30 9.67 -6.93
C CYS A 180 1.98 9.71 -5.56
N GLY A 181 1.34 10.32 -4.56
CA GLY A 181 1.86 10.29 -3.19
C GLY A 181 1.18 11.29 -2.25
N PRO A 182 1.46 11.20 -0.95
CA PRO A 182 0.82 12.03 0.06
C PRO A 182 1.25 13.50 -0.05
N ILE A 183 0.37 14.39 0.41
CA ILE A 183 0.64 15.83 0.64
C ILE A 183 0.39 16.15 2.11
N TYR A 184 0.86 17.30 2.56
CA TYR A 184 0.67 17.76 3.94
C TYR A 184 0.13 19.18 4.01
N LEU A 185 -0.98 19.37 4.76
CA LEU A 185 -1.54 20.67 5.07
C LEU A 185 -1.47 20.94 6.57
N THR A 186 -1.00 22.12 6.97
CA THR A 186 -1.14 22.62 8.32
C THR A 186 -2.26 23.64 8.39
N LEU A 187 -3.10 23.53 9.41
CA LEU A 187 -4.37 24.24 9.53
C LEU A 187 -4.40 25.03 10.84
N PRO A 188 -4.00 26.31 10.84
CA PRO A 188 -4.04 27.13 12.04
C PRO A 188 -5.47 27.28 12.56
N ARG A 189 -5.63 27.18 13.89
CA ARG A 189 -6.92 27.16 14.57
C ARG A 189 -7.75 28.41 14.30
N GLU A 190 -7.12 29.60 14.32
CA GLU A 190 -7.80 30.88 14.05
C GLU A 190 -8.27 30.98 12.60
N VAL A 191 -7.50 30.37 11.66
CA VAL A 191 -7.89 30.36 10.25
C VAL A 191 -9.10 29.46 10.07
N LEU A 192 -9.10 28.24 10.65
CA LEU A 192 -10.27 27.35 10.60
C LEU A 192 -11.52 27.97 11.22
N ALA A 193 -11.37 28.75 12.29
CA ALA A 193 -12.45 29.45 12.97
C ALA A 193 -12.89 30.73 12.23
N GLY A 194 -12.16 31.14 11.20
CA GLY A 194 -12.44 32.36 10.41
C GLY A 194 -13.85 32.32 9.82
N LYS A 195 -14.60 33.44 10.01
CA LYS A 195 -15.94 33.59 9.47
C LYS A 195 -15.91 33.83 7.97
N LEU A 196 -16.83 33.20 7.26
CA LEU A 196 -17.11 33.38 5.85
C LEU A 196 -18.59 33.76 5.67
N ASP A 197 -18.91 34.52 4.65
CA ASP A 197 -20.27 34.88 4.24
C ASP A 197 -20.60 34.15 2.93
N GLY A 198 -20.63 32.80 3.01
CA GLY A 198 -20.70 31.93 1.86
C GLY A 198 -19.37 31.82 1.09
N ALA A 199 -19.33 30.90 0.15
CA ALA A 199 -18.22 30.75 -0.79
C ALA A 199 -18.73 30.33 -2.17
N ASP A 200 -18.21 30.97 -3.22
CA ASP A 200 -18.45 30.56 -4.60
C ASP A 200 -17.35 29.59 -5.03
N VAL A 201 -17.68 28.31 -5.10
CA VAL A 201 -16.74 27.28 -5.52
C VAL A 201 -17.03 26.79 -6.95
N ARG A 202 -16.01 26.33 -7.65
CA ARG A 202 -16.16 25.72 -8.96
C ARG A 202 -17.05 24.49 -8.89
N SER A 203 -17.94 24.33 -9.85
CA SER A 203 -18.79 23.14 -9.94
C SER A 203 -18.00 21.89 -10.32
N ALA A 204 -16.96 22.03 -11.14
CA ALA A 204 -16.06 20.96 -11.53
C ALA A 204 -14.70 21.07 -10.83
N VAL A 205 -14.11 19.93 -10.42
CA VAL A 205 -12.73 19.87 -9.94
C VAL A 205 -11.75 20.01 -11.10
N PRO A 206 -10.57 20.62 -10.89
CA PRO A 206 -9.52 20.66 -11.90
C PRO A 206 -9.09 19.27 -12.32
N ALA A 207 -8.82 19.09 -13.61
CA ALA A 207 -8.33 17.83 -14.13
C ALA A 207 -6.93 17.53 -13.58
N VAL A 208 -6.69 16.28 -13.21
CA VAL A 208 -5.34 15.78 -12.93
C VAL A 208 -4.57 15.69 -14.24
N PRO A 209 -3.29 16.11 -14.29
CA PRO A 209 -2.48 15.96 -15.49
C PRO A 209 -2.44 14.51 -15.97
N ALA A 210 -2.65 14.30 -17.27
CA ALA A 210 -2.48 12.98 -17.86
C ALA A 210 -1.00 12.54 -17.75
N PRO A 211 -0.74 11.24 -17.53
CA PRO A 211 0.62 10.72 -17.54
C PRO A 211 1.27 10.91 -18.92
N PRO A 212 2.61 10.94 -19.01
CA PRO A 212 3.29 11.02 -20.30
C PRO A 212 2.90 9.86 -21.21
N PHE A 213 2.60 10.17 -22.48
CA PHE A 213 2.42 9.14 -23.50
C PHE A 213 3.77 8.47 -23.79
N PRO A 214 3.84 7.14 -23.93
CA PRO A 214 5.09 6.46 -24.17
C PRO A 214 5.71 6.88 -25.51
N SER A 215 7.01 7.19 -25.51
CA SER A 215 7.75 7.57 -26.72
C SER A 215 7.73 6.43 -27.75
N PRO A 216 7.20 6.64 -28.98
CA PRO A 216 7.14 5.59 -30.00
C PRO A 216 8.50 5.01 -30.37
N GLU A 217 9.56 5.84 -30.36
CA GLU A 217 10.93 5.41 -30.64
C GLU A 217 11.42 4.42 -29.57
N HIS A 218 11.24 4.75 -28.29
CA HIS A 218 11.64 3.90 -27.17
C HIS A 218 10.82 2.62 -27.13
N VAL A 219 9.50 2.70 -27.33
CA VAL A 219 8.62 1.51 -27.42
C VAL A 219 9.06 0.59 -28.56
N THR A 220 9.39 1.16 -29.73
CA THR A 220 9.89 0.38 -30.88
C THR A 220 11.24 -0.28 -30.57
N ALA A 221 12.14 0.41 -29.87
CA ALA A 221 13.44 -0.14 -29.46
C ALA A 221 13.24 -1.32 -28.49
N ILE A 222 12.40 -1.16 -27.48
CA ILE A 222 12.05 -2.23 -26.51
C ILE A 222 11.45 -3.43 -27.27
N ALA A 223 10.44 -3.19 -28.11
CA ALA A 223 9.73 -4.23 -28.83
C ALA A 223 10.64 -5.05 -29.74
N ARG A 224 11.56 -4.40 -30.49
CA ARG A 224 12.54 -5.08 -31.35
C ARG A 224 13.46 -6.00 -30.54
N ARG A 225 13.92 -5.55 -29.38
CA ARG A 225 14.81 -6.34 -28.52
C ARG A 225 14.07 -7.52 -27.92
N LEU A 226 12.87 -7.31 -27.41
CA LEU A 226 12.01 -8.40 -26.92
C LEU A 226 11.63 -9.37 -28.04
N ALA A 227 11.36 -8.88 -29.26
CA ALA A 227 11.01 -9.72 -30.41
C ALA A 227 12.16 -10.60 -30.90
N THR A 228 13.41 -10.19 -30.76
CA THR A 228 14.59 -10.95 -31.19
C THR A 228 15.21 -11.80 -30.07
N ALA A 229 14.84 -11.56 -28.82
CA ALA A 229 15.35 -12.28 -27.68
C ALA A 229 14.94 -13.78 -27.71
N GLU A 230 15.81 -14.65 -27.23
CA GLU A 230 15.53 -16.08 -27.07
C GLU A 230 14.74 -16.38 -25.78
N PHE A 231 15.00 -15.59 -24.73
CA PHE A 231 14.32 -15.71 -23.44
C PHE A 231 14.00 -14.33 -22.84
N PRO A 232 13.03 -13.60 -23.45
CA PRO A 232 12.61 -12.31 -22.93
C PRO A 232 11.84 -12.46 -21.62
N VAL A 233 12.08 -11.55 -20.66
CA VAL A 233 11.42 -11.54 -19.35
C VAL A 233 10.88 -10.15 -19.04
N ILE A 234 9.62 -10.07 -18.65
CA ILE A 234 9.04 -8.88 -18.00
C ILE A 234 9.06 -9.11 -16.49
N VAL A 235 9.58 -8.12 -15.77
CA VAL A 235 9.72 -8.16 -14.30
C VAL A 235 8.87 -7.04 -13.71
N THR A 236 8.04 -7.38 -12.73
CA THR A 236 7.13 -6.41 -12.12
C THR A 236 7.18 -6.45 -10.59
N SER A 237 6.96 -5.29 -9.96
CA SER A 237 6.73 -5.18 -8.51
C SER A 237 5.35 -4.61 -8.20
N ALA A 238 4.94 -3.58 -8.93
CA ALA A 238 3.72 -2.83 -8.63
C ALA A 238 2.87 -2.47 -9.86
N SER A 239 3.03 -3.15 -11.00
CA SER A 239 2.18 -2.89 -12.17
C SER A 239 0.70 -3.12 -11.88
N GLY A 240 0.37 -4.11 -11.06
CA GLY A 240 -0.99 -4.42 -10.62
C GLY A 240 -1.60 -3.44 -9.60
N ALA A 241 -0.86 -2.37 -9.23
CA ALA A 241 -1.45 -1.24 -8.50
C ALA A 241 -2.58 -0.58 -9.32
N ASP A 242 -2.49 -0.64 -10.65
CA ASP A 242 -3.62 -0.42 -11.55
C ASP A 242 -4.18 -1.79 -11.98
N PRO A 243 -5.31 -2.25 -11.43
CA PRO A 243 -5.89 -3.56 -11.73
C PRO A 243 -6.20 -3.77 -13.21
N SER A 244 -6.40 -2.69 -13.97
CA SER A 244 -6.70 -2.76 -15.41
C SER A 244 -5.52 -3.27 -16.25
N THR A 245 -4.31 -3.30 -15.69
CA THR A 245 -3.09 -3.75 -16.37
C THR A 245 -2.87 -5.26 -16.29
N VAL A 246 -3.52 -5.95 -15.33
CA VAL A 246 -3.25 -7.36 -14.99
C VAL A 246 -3.56 -8.29 -16.17
N ALA A 247 -4.77 -8.24 -16.68
CA ALA A 247 -5.17 -9.08 -17.81
C ALA A 247 -4.40 -8.70 -19.11
N PRO A 248 -4.30 -7.42 -19.51
CA PRO A 248 -3.52 -7.08 -20.71
C PRO A 248 -2.04 -7.48 -20.64
N LEU A 249 -1.42 -7.40 -19.46
CA LEU A 249 -0.03 -7.84 -19.29
C LEU A 249 0.09 -9.37 -19.42
N ALA A 250 -0.83 -10.12 -18.83
CA ALA A 250 -0.87 -11.57 -18.97
C ALA A 250 -1.06 -12.01 -20.42
N ASP A 251 -2.04 -11.41 -21.13
CA ASP A 251 -2.33 -11.68 -22.53
C ASP A 251 -1.13 -11.35 -23.44
N LEU A 252 -0.45 -10.23 -23.20
CA LEU A 252 0.76 -9.85 -23.92
C LEU A 252 1.87 -10.87 -23.72
N CYS A 253 2.12 -11.29 -22.48
CA CYS A 253 3.10 -12.31 -22.15
C CYS A 253 2.81 -13.64 -22.87
N GLU A 254 1.56 -14.10 -22.86
CA GLU A 254 1.16 -15.34 -23.53
C GLU A 254 1.26 -15.26 -25.03
N ARG A 255 0.72 -14.18 -25.62
CA ARG A 255 0.72 -13.97 -27.06
C ARG A 255 2.12 -14.00 -27.65
N PHE A 256 3.06 -13.27 -27.06
CA PHE A 256 4.40 -13.12 -27.60
C PHE A 256 5.44 -14.07 -27.00
N GLY A 257 5.05 -14.96 -26.09
CA GLY A 257 5.97 -15.89 -25.43
C GLY A 257 7.04 -15.13 -24.62
N ILE A 258 6.61 -14.24 -23.74
CA ILE A 258 7.46 -13.47 -22.83
C ILE A 258 7.24 -14.02 -21.42
N ALA A 259 8.32 -14.39 -20.72
CA ALA A 259 8.21 -14.82 -19.33
C ALA A 259 7.89 -13.64 -18.42
N HIS A 260 7.12 -13.88 -17.39
CA HIS A 260 6.83 -12.92 -16.33
C HIS A 260 7.44 -13.39 -15.01
N VAL A 261 8.05 -12.47 -14.26
CA VAL A 261 8.61 -12.70 -12.92
C VAL A 261 8.17 -11.58 -11.98
N ASP A 262 7.66 -11.96 -10.83
CA ASP A 262 7.41 -11.01 -9.75
C ASP A 262 8.68 -10.71 -8.94
N ARG A 263 8.91 -9.41 -8.74
CA ARG A 263 9.98 -8.93 -7.88
C ARG A 263 9.41 -8.30 -6.63
N LYS A 264 9.24 -9.08 -5.55
CA LYS A 264 8.53 -8.65 -4.32
C LYS A 264 7.17 -8.03 -4.65
N ALA A 265 6.34 -8.78 -5.38
CA ALA A 265 5.03 -8.31 -5.81
C ALA A 265 4.20 -7.78 -4.64
N ARG A 266 3.90 -6.48 -4.71
CA ARG A 266 3.02 -5.83 -3.74
C ARG A 266 1.55 -6.02 -4.08
N PHE A 267 1.29 -6.34 -5.33
CA PHE A 267 -0.03 -6.55 -5.94
C PHE A 267 0.00 -7.81 -6.79
N ILE A 268 -1.14 -8.27 -7.23
CA ILE A 268 -1.21 -9.26 -8.31
C ILE A 268 -0.92 -8.54 -9.61
N ASN A 269 0.24 -8.81 -10.18
CA ASN A 269 0.69 -8.21 -11.45
C ASN A 269 0.27 -9.07 -12.66
N VAL A 270 0.35 -10.39 -12.50
CA VAL A 270 -0.15 -11.42 -13.41
C VAL A 270 -0.71 -12.55 -12.53
N PRO A 271 -1.81 -13.22 -12.92
CA PRO A 271 -2.32 -14.37 -12.16
C PRO A 271 -1.23 -15.40 -11.87
N THR A 272 -1.10 -15.87 -10.63
CA THR A 272 -0.02 -16.79 -10.23
C THR A 272 -0.09 -18.15 -10.94
N GLY A 273 -1.29 -18.55 -11.40
CA GLY A 273 -1.53 -19.72 -12.21
C GLY A 273 -1.15 -19.59 -13.69
N HIS A 274 -0.89 -18.35 -14.17
CA HIS A 274 -0.70 -18.07 -15.59
C HIS A 274 0.49 -18.82 -16.20
N PRO A 275 0.38 -19.35 -17.45
CA PRO A 275 1.45 -20.17 -18.07
C PRO A 275 2.79 -19.47 -18.21
N MET A 276 2.78 -18.15 -18.39
CA MET A 276 4.00 -17.33 -18.55
C MET A 276 4.58 -16.85 -17.21
N HIS A 277 3.88 -17.02 -16.09
CA HIS A 277 4.37 -16.63 -14.77
C HIS A 277 5.36 -17.66 -14.21
N LEU A 278 6.54 -17.18 -13.81
CA LEU A 278 7.62 -17.97 -13.24
C LEU A 278 7.78 -17.66 -11.74
N VAL A 279 7.85 -18.69 -10.92
CA VAL A 279 8.04 -18.56 -9.46
C VAL A 279 9.52 -18.48 -9.04
N GLN A 280 10.46 -18.57 -9.99
CA GLN A 280 11.89 -18.45 -9.71
C GLN A 280 12.28 -17.02 -9.31
N GLN A 281 13.32 -16.90 -8.49
CA GLN A 281 13.99 -15.63 -8.29
C GLN A 281 14.62 -15.16 -9.61
N LEU A 282 14.52 -13.87 -9.93
CA LEU A 282 15.04 -13.30 -11.18
C LEU A 282 16.53 -13.63 -11.38
N GLU A 283 17.31 -13.60 -10.30
CA GLU A 283 18.76 -13.85 -10.34
C GLU A 283 19.09 -15.29 -10.84
N GLU A 284 18.19 -16.25 -10.69
CA GLU A 284 18.35 -17.60 -11.22
C GLU A 284 18.21 -17.67 -12.75
N LEU A 285 17.56 -16.68 -13.34
CA LEU A 285 17.31 -16.58 -14.78
C LEU A 285 18.37 -15.78 -15.54
N PHE A 286 19.30 -15.10 -14.86
CA PHE A 286 20.31 -14.24 -15.51
C PHE A 286 21.22 -15.00 -16.51
N GLY A 287 21.39 -16.30 -16.33
CA GLY A 287 22.11 -17.13 -17.29
C GLY A 287 21.34 -17.40 -18.60
N GLU A 288 20.02 -17.28 -18.58
CA GLU A 288 19.14 -17.59 -19.72
C GLU A 288 18.52 -16.33 -20.34
N ALA A 289 18.15 -15.34 -19.50
CA ALA A 289 17.49 -14.12 -19.94
C ALA A 289 18.44 -13.22 -20.76
N ASP A 290 18.04 -12.85 -21.97
CA ASP A 290 18.78 -12.00 -22.88
C ASP A 290 18.11 -10.65 -23.14
N ALA A 291 16.85 -10.47 -22.69
CA ALA A 291 16.16 -9.19 -22.65
C ALA A 291 15.28 -9.10 -21.39
N LEU A 292 15.43 -8.01 -20.65
CA LEU A 292 14.68 -7.72 -19.42
C LEU A 292 13.93 -6.41 -19.58
N LEU A 293 12.62 -6.43 -19.31
CA LEU A 293 11.80 -5.22 -19.19
C LEU A 293 11.24 -5.13 -17.76
N PHE A 294 11.69 -4.12 -17.04
CA PHE A 294 11.19 -3.82 -15.70
C PHE A 294 10.00 -2.85 -15.77
N LEU A 295 8.87 -3.19 -15.13
CA LEU A 295 7.68 -2.36 -15.06
C LEU A 295 7.37 -2.03 -13.60
N GLU A 296 7.35 -0.74 -13.25
CA GLU A 296 7.09 -0.25 -11.87
C GLU A 296 7.90 -1.04 -10.82
N THR A 297 9.21 -1.18 -11.04
CA THR A 297 10.10 -1.98 -10.21
C THR A 297 11.16 -1.11 -9.53
N ASP A 298 11.03 -0.89 -8.23
CA ASP A 298 11.91 -0.04 -7.43
C ASP A 298 13.32 -0.61 -7.28
N VAL A 299 13.47 -1.90 -7.00
CA VAL A 299 14.75 -2.63 -6.89
C VAL A 299 14.75 -3.81 -7.85
N PRO A 300 15.26 -3.63 -9.08
CA PRO A 300 15.20 -4.64 -10.13
C PRO A 300 15.86 -5.97 -9.76
N TRP A 301 17.02 -5.94 -9.10
CA TRP A 301 17.74 -7.13 -8.60
C TRP A 301 18.61 -6.77 -7.39
N LEU A 302 19.17 -7.77 -6.74
CA LEU A 302 20.15 -7.57 -5.66
C LEU A 302 21.55 -7.86 -6.20
N PRO A 303 22.44 -6.86 -6.39
CA PRO A 303 23.76 -7.05 -6.97
C PRO A 303 24.65 -8.07 -6.24
N ASN A 304 24.44 -8.27 -4.94
CA ASN A 304 25.15 -9.27 -4.15
C ASN A 304 24.65 -10.72 -4.35
N ARG A 305 23.54 -10.92 -5.09
CA ARG A 305 23.01 -12.24 -5.46
C ARG A 305 23.32 -12.58 -6.93
N GLY A 306 23.61 -11.59 -7.73
CA GLY A 306 23.92 -11.72 -9.15
C GLY A 306 23.58 -10.47 -9.93
N ASN A 307 24.12 -10.38 -11.13
CA ASN A 307 23.83 -9.32 -12.08
C ASN A 307 23.46 -9.94 -13.44
N PRO A 308 22.64 -9.24 -14.25
CA PRO A 308 22.44 -9.62 -15.64
C PRO A 308 23.77 -9.71 -16.39
N ARG A 309 23.84 -10.53 -17.42
CA ARG A 309 25.03 -10.62 -18.29
C ARG A 309 25.25 -9.27 -19.00
N PRO A 310 26.52 -8.89 -19.31
CA PRO A 310 26.80 -7.59 -19.94
C PRO A 310 26.07 -7.37 -21.27
N GLU A 311 25.76 -8.44 -22.00
CA GLU A 311 25.06 -8.40 -23.30
C GLU A 311 23.54 -8.40 -23.17
N THR A 312 22.99 -8.65 -21.95
CA THR A 312 21.55 -8.65 -21.72
C THR A 312 20.99 -7.24 -21.93
N PHE A 313 20.00 -7.11 -22.81
CA PHE A 313 19.27 -5.86 -22.97
C PHE A 313 18.40 -5.58 -21.75
N ILE A 314 18.45 -4.35 -21.26
CA ILE A 314 17.68 -3.91 -20.08
C ILE A 314 16.85 -2.68 -20.43
N ALA A 315 15.55 -2.76 -20.24
CA ALA A 315 14.64 -1.62 -20.28
C ALA A 315 13.92 -1.45 -18.94
N ASP A 316 13.67 -0.18 -18.57
CA ASP A 316 12.94 0.20 -17.35
C ASP A 316 11.81 1.17 -17.73
N ALA A 317 10.59 0.89 -17.33
CA ALA A 317 9.43 1.73 -17.61
C ALA A 317 8.50 1.85 -16.39
N GLY A 318 8.03 3.06 -16.15
CA GLY A 318 7.15 3.36 -15.04
C GLY A 318 6.86 4.85 -14.93
N THR A 319 6.10 5.22 -13.92
CA THR A 319 5.77 6.63 -13.64
C THR A 319 6.98 7.44 -13.16
N ASP A 320 7.93 6.78 -12.49
CA ASP A 320 9.24 7.33 -12.10
C ASP A 320 10.31 6.24 -12.19
N PRO A 321 10.81 5.90 -13.39
CA PRO A 321 11.78 4.82 -13.56
C PRO A 321 13.12 5.07 -12.84
N LEU A 322 13.43 6.32 -12.54
CA LEU A 322 14.60 6.67 -11.74
C LEU A 322 14.36 6.53 -10.23
N PHE A 323 13.12 6.47 -9.79
CA PHE A 323 12.75 6.55 -8.37
C PHE A 323 13.46 7.73 -7.70
N ALA A 324 13.25 8.93 -8.24
CA ALA A 324 14.01 10.16 -7.96
C ALA A 324 14.03 10.55 -6.47
N ARG A 325 13.11 10.02 -5.67
CA ARG A 325 13.08 10.23 -4.21
C ARG A 325 13.84 9.14 -3.40
N ILE A 326 14.54 8.22 -4.08
CA ILE A 326 15.46 7.28 -3.45
C ILE A 326 16.88 7.81 -3.67
N PRO A 327 17.63 8.19 -2.61
CA PRO A 327 18.91 8.88 -2.76
C PRO A 327 20.00 8.08 -3.47
N ILE A 328 19.97 6.74 -3.37
CA ILE A 328 20.92 5.84 -4.02
C ILE A 328 20.15 4.74 -4.73
N ARG A 329 20.14 4.78 -6.05
CA ARG A 329 19.59 3.74 -6.93
C ARG A 329 20.37 3.79 -8.25
N SER A 330 21.19 2.79 -8.49
CA SER A 330 22.10 2.75 -9.63
C SER A 330 21.97 1.41 -10.37
N PHE A 331 20.88 1.25 -11.11
CA PHE A 331 20.66 0.11 -11.99
C PHE A 331 20.71 0.60 -13.44
N PRO A 332 21.66 0.10 -14.25
CA PRO A 332 21.77 0.52 -15.64
C PRO A 332 20.61 -0.01 -16.47
N ALA A 333 20.15 0.80 -17.41
CA ALA A 333 19.17 0.42 -18.43
C ALA A 333 19.60 0.99 -19.79
N ASP A 334 19.43 0.20 -20.86
CA ASP A 334 19.66 0.65 -22.25
C ASP A 334 18.55 1.59 -22.71
N VAL A 335 17.32 1.38 -22.20
CA VAL A 335 16.15 2.24 -22.45
C VAL A 335 15.43 2.49 -21.14
N SER A 336 15.19 3.76 -20.82
CA SER A 336 14.38 4.17 -19.67
C SER A 336 13.21 5.03 -20.15
N LEU A 337 11.98 4.68 -19.75
CA LEU A 337 10.76 5.26 -20.30
C LEU A 337 9.80 5.71 -19.18
N THR A 338 9.56 7.01 -19.08
CA THR A 338 8.54 7.56 -18.17
C THR A 338 7.16 7.47 -18.82
N THR A 339 6.29 6.62 -18.25
CA THR A 339 4.91 6.41 -18.68
C THR A 339 4.17 5.59 -17.62
N THR A 340 2.87 5.36 -17.79
CA THR A 340 2.15 4.34 -17.00
C THR A 340 2.15 3.00 -17.71
N VAL A 341 2.06 1.90 -16.96
CA VAL A 341 1.92 0.56 -17.55
C VAL A 341 0.67 0.48 -18.42
N ALA A 342 -0.45 1.05 -17.98
CA ALA A 342 -1.70 1.07 -18.74
C ALA A 342 -1.56 1.79 -20.10
N ALA A 343 -0.77 2.86 -20.19
CA ALA A 343 -0.50 3.54 -21.45
C ALA A 343 0.53 2.79 -22.32
N LEU A 344 1.48 2.10 -21.69
CA LEU A 344 2.55 1.39 -22.41
C LEU A 344 2.05 0.11 -23.09
N LEU A 345 1.23 -0.71 -22.41
CA LEU A 345 0.88 -2.05 -22.89
C LEU A 345 0.27 -2.06 -24.31
N PRO A 346 -0.71 -1.21 -24.68
CA PRO A 346 -1.28 -1.21 -26.03
C PRO A 346 -0.25 -0.80 -27.10
N GLU A 347 0.66 0.11 -26.77
CA GLU A 347 1.70 0.57 -27.69
C GLU A 347 2.79 -0.50 -27.87
N LEU A 348 3.16 -1.17 -26.77
CA LEU A 348 4.12 -2.26 -26.78
C LEU A 348 3.59 -3.46 -27.58
N GLU A 349 2.31 -3.80 -27.41
CA GLU A 349 1.65 -4.86 -28.17
C GLU A 349 1.72 -4.60 -29.68
N ARG A 350 1.32 -3.41 -30.13
CA ARG A 350 1.40 -3.01 -31.55
C ARG A 350 2.83 -3.05 -32.10
N ALA A 351 3.80 -2.60 -31.29
CA ALA A 351 5.20 -2.59 -31.70
C ALA A 351 5.81 -4.01 -31.76
N LEU A 352 5.39 -4.92 -30.88
CA LEU A 352 5.79 -6.34 -30.91
C LEU A 352 5.22 -7.05 -32.14
N GLU A 353 3.96 -6.80 -32.50
CA GLU A 353 3.35 -7.27 -33.76
C GLU A 353 4.16 -6.80 -34.98
N ALA A 354 4.44 -5.50 -35.05
CA ALA A 354 5.19 -4.90 -36.14
C ALA A 354 6.64 -5.44 -36.24
N ALA A 355 7.22 -5.84 -35.09
CA ALA A 355 8.53 -6.47 -35.03
C ALA A 355 8.53 -7.98 -35.35
N GLY A 356 7.36 -8.58 -35.60
CA GLY A 356 7.22 -10.00 -35.93
C GLY A 356 7.43 -10.94 -34.75
N ALA A 357 7.17 -10.51 -33.50
CA ALA A 357 7.36 -11.29 -32.29
C ALA A 357 6.51 -12.59 -32.25
N ASP A 358 5.39 -12.62 -32.95
CA ASP A 358 4.53 -13.79 -33.07
C ASP A 358 5.24 -15.00 -33.69
N GLN A 359 6.22 -14.77 -34.61
CA GLN A 359 6.90 -15.84 -35.33
C GLN A 359 7.77 -16.74 -34.44
N THR A 360 8.30 -16.20 -33.35
CA THR A 360 9.17 -16.90 -32.39
C THR A 360 8.44 -17.31 -31.12
N SER A 361 7.20 -16.91 -30.94
CA SER A 361 6.44 -17.06 -29.69
C SER A 361 6.24 -18.53 -29.27
N ALA A 362 6.02 -19.45 -30.20
CA ALA A 362 5.82 -20.86 -29.88
C ALA A 362 7.08 -21.51 -29.28
N ALA A 363 8.27 -21.25 -29.83
CA ALA A 363 9.53 -21.76 -29.29
C ALA A 363 9.82 -21.19 -27.90
N ARG A 364 9.54 -19.88 -27.68
CA ARG A 364 9.70 -19.24 -26.38
C ARG A 364 8.74 -19.83 -25.34
N ARG A 365 7.46 -20.01 -25.67
CA ARG A 365 6.50 -20.65 -24.76
C ARG A 365 6.95 -22.03 -24.32
N ALA A 366 7.55 -22.82 -25.21
CA ALA A 366 8.11 -24.13 -24.85
C ALA A 366 9.28 -24.00 -23.86
N ARG A 367 10.19 -23.03 -24.05
CA ARG A 367 11.29 -22.77 -23.11
C ARG A 367 10.76 -22.28 -21.74
N ILE A 368 9.79 -21.37 -21.76
CA ILE A 368 9.15 -20.84 -20.54
C ILE A 368 8.44 -21.96 -19.79
N ALA A 369 7.72 -22.85 -20.48
CA ALA A 369 7.09 -24.01 -19.86
C ALA A 369 8.10 -24.90 -19.13
N THR A 370 9.28 -25.16 -19.74
CA THR A 370 10.37 -25.92 -19.11
C THR A 370 10.92 -25.18 -17.87
N ALA A 371 11.14 -23.86 -17.97
CA ALA A 371 11.59 -23.06 -16.82
C ALA A 371 10.55 -23.08 -15.69
N ARG A 372 9.27 -22.92 -16.03
CA ARG A 372 8.16 -22.96 -15.08
C ARG A 372 8.07 -24.33 -14.36
N GLU A 373 8.23 -25.42 -15.07
CA GLU A 373 8.26 -26.76 -14.49
C GLU A 373 9.40 -26.90 -13.48
N ARG A 374 10.63 -26.51 -13.83
CA ARG A 374 11.78 -26.46 -12.89
C ARG A 374 11.49 -25.64 -11.63
N GLY A 375 10.81 -24.50 -11.78
CA GLY A 375 10.42 -23.66 -10.63
C GLY A 375 9.39 -24.35 -9.75
N ARG A 376 8.37 -24.95 -10.35
CA ARG A 376 7.32 -25.68 -9.62
C ARG A 376 7.87 -26.90 -8.89
N GLU A 377 8.74 -27.68 -9.53
CA GLU A 377 9.42 -28.81 -8.87
C GLU A 377 10.17 -28.37 -7.60
N LYS A 378 10.83 -27.19 -7.62
CA LYS A 378 11.48 -26.62 -6.43
C LYS A 378 10.47 -26.28 -5.34
N VAL A 379 9.36 -25.63 -5.71
CA VAL A 379 8.28 -25.27 -4.77
C VAL A 379 7.68 -26.53 -4.17
N ASP A 380 7.36 -27.53 -4.99
CA ASP A 380 6.79 -28.81 -4.55
C ASP A 380 7.75 -29.57 -3.64
N ALA A 381 9.04 -29.55 -3.95
CA ALA A 381 10.07 -30.14 -3.08
C ALA A 381 10.13 -29.47 -1.71
N LEU A 382 9.97 -28.13 -1.64
CA LEU A 382 9.88 -27.40 -0.37
C LEU A 382 8.63 -27.82 0.42
N VAL A 383 7.47 -27.92 -0.24
CA VAL A 383 6.21 -28.36 0.39
C VAL A 383 6.35 -29.78 0.95
N VAL A 384 6.91 -30.72 0.17
CA VAL A 384 7.16 -32.10 0.61
C VAL A 384 8.15 -32.14 1.78
N ALA A 385 9.21 -31.35 1.72
CA ALA A 385 10.20 -31.28 2.79
C ALA A 385 9.60 -30.72 4.09
N ASP A 386 8.76 -29.69 3.99
CA ASP A 386 8.04 -29.12 5.14
C ASP A 386 7.05 -30.12 5.75
N ALA A 387 6.29 -30.82 4.91
CA ALA A 387 5.36 -31.86 5.37
C ALA A 387 6.08 -33.00 6.09
N LYS A 388 7.24 -33.44 5.57
CA LYS A 388 8.05 -34.53 6.18
C LYS A 388 8.67 -34.12 7.52
N LYS A 389 9.04 -32.87 7.70
CA LYS A 389 9.59 -32.39 8.97
C LYS A 389 8.58 -32.48 10.11
N GLY A 390 7.29 -32.31 9.81
CA GLY A 390 6.24 -32.28 10.82
C GLY A 390 6.48 -31.17 11.88
N GLY A 391 5.86 -31.31 13.02
CA GLY A 391 6.08 -30.43 14.19
C GLY A 391 5.55 -29.02 13.99
N ALA A 392 6.35 -28.00 14.27
CA ALA A 392 5.91 -26.60 14.30
C ALA A 392 5.33 -26.08 12.98
N ILE A 393 4.39 -25.16 13.08
CA ILE A 393 3.78 -24.49 11.92
C ILE A 393 4.82 -23.56 11.31
N THR A 394 5.10 -23.72 10.02
CA THR A 394 5.99 -22.84 9.25
C THR A 394 5.18 -21.80 8.47
N LYS A 395 5.84 -20.73 7.96
CA LYS A 395 5.20 -19.74 7.08
C LYS A 395 4.68 -20.37 5.79
N LEU A 396 5.39 -21.39 5.25
CA LEU A 396 4.93 -22.15 4.10
C LEU A 396 3.62 -22.87 4.41
N PHE A 397 3.58 -23.61 5.54
CA PHE A 397 2.38 -24.33 5.95
C PHE A 397 1.21 -23.38 6.22
N LEU A 398 1.47 -22.25 6.89
CA LEU A 398 0.49 -21.19 7.09
C LEU A 398 -0.08 -20.69 5.77
N SER A 399 0.79 -20.39 4.79
CA SER A 399 0.36 -19.90 3.46
C SER A 399 -0.54 -20.90 2.75
N LYS A 400 -0.17 -22.19 2.74
CA LYS A 400 -1.01 -23.25 2.18
C LYS A 400 -2.34 -23.43 2.91
N ALA A 401 -2.37 -23.30 4.24
CA ALA A 401 -3.59 -23.41 5.02
C ALA A 401 -4.55 -22.22 4.75
N ILE A 402 -4.01 -21.01 4.60
CA ILE A 402 -4.80 -19.82 4.22
C ILE A 402 -5.36 -20.02 2.81
N ASP A 403 -4.52 -20.43 1.85
CA ASP A 403 -4.92 -20.67 0.47
C ASP A 403 -6.03 -21.72 0.34
N ALA A 404 -5.93 -22.80 1.10
CA ALA A 404 -6.95 -23.86 1.12
C ALA A 404 -8.27 -23.41 1.79
N ALA A 405 -8.21 -22.47 2.74
CA ALA A 405 -9.38 -22.06 3.53
C ALA A 405 -10.15 -20.89 2.93
N ARG A 406 -9.47 -19.97 2.21
CA ARG A 406 -10.07 -18.77 1.61
C ARG A 406 -10.79 -19.05 0.29
N GLU A 407 -11.67 -18.16 -0.11
CA GLU A 407 -12.22 -18.10 -1.47
C GLU A 407 -11.32 -17.22 -2.36
N SER A 408 -11.46 -17.36 -3.70
CA SER A 408 -10.64 -16.60 -4.67
C SER A 408 -10.81 -15.09 -4.52
N SER A 409 -11.99 -14.65 -4.15
CA SER A 409 -12.34 -13.24 -3.95
C SER A 409 -11.90 -12.65 -2.60
N ASP A 410 -11.46 -13.47 -1.64
CA ASP A 410 -10.99 -13.00 -0.33
C ASP A 410 -9.70 -12.18 -0.48
N ILE A 411 -9.61 -11.08 0.26
CA ILE A 411 -8.48 -10.16 0.19
C ILE A 411 -7.48 -10.49 1.30
N VAL A 412 -6.23 -10.72 0.93
CA VAL A 412 -5.12 -10.95 1.87
C VAL A 412 -4.25 -9.68 1.95
N VAL A 413 -4.17 -9.09 3.13
CA VAL A 413 -3.25 -7.99 3.45
C VAL A 413 -2.11 -8.56 4.30
N ASN A 414 -0.93 -8.65 3.71
CA ASN A 414 0.19 -9.38 4.28
C ASN A 414 1.33 -8.46 4.74
N GLU A 415 1.78 -8.66 5.97
CA GLU A 415 2.99 -8.03 6.49
C GLU A 415 3.94 -9.12 7.00
N TYR A 416 4.84 -9.59 6.11
CA TYR A 416 5.95 -10.53 6.34
C TYR A 416 5.64 -11.99 6.64
N SER A 417 4.40 -12.45 6.71
CA SER A 417 4.11 -13.79 7.21
C SER A 417 3.62 -14.78 6.16
N ALA A 418 2.71 -14.39 5.28
CA ALA A 418 2.32 -15.24 4.16
C ALA A 418 3.31 -15.12 2.98
N GLN A 419 3.42 -16.18 2.20
CA GLN A 419 4.31 -16.31 1.04
C GLN A 419 3.47 -16.60 -0.19
N ALA A 420 3.37 -15.63 -1.10
CA ALA A 420 2.53 -15.72 -2.30
C ALA A 420 2.91 -16.90 -3.21
N ASP A 421 4.19 -17.30 -3.24
CA ASP A 421 4.69 -18.43 -4.04
C ASP A 421 4.01 -19.77 -3.71
N PHE A 422 3.39 -19.88 -2.53
CA PHE A 422 2.65 -21.07 -2.07
C PHE A 422 1.13 -20.88 -2.07
N MET A 423 0.63 -19.80 -2.66
CA MET A 423 -0.78 -19.45 -2.73
C MET A 423 -1.18 -19.23 -4.19
N GLN A 424 -2.48 -19.36 -4.49
CA GLN A 424 -3.01 -19.09 -5.81
C GLN A 424 -3.84 -17.80 -5.80
N PHE A 425 -3.48 -16.86 -6.67
CA PHE A 425 -4.20 -15.60 -6.86
C PHE A 425 -4.49 -15.40 -8.34
N ASP A 426 -5.77 -15.41 -8.70
CA ASP A 426 -6.23 -15.25 -10.09
C ASP A 426 -6.91 -13.90 -10.33
N GLU A 427 -7.38 -13.24 -9.27
CA GLU A 427 -8.10 -11.98 -9.33
C GLU A 427 -7.23 -10.80 -8.88
N PRO A 428 -7.25 -9.66 -9.59
CA PRO A 428 -6.58 -8.45 -9.13
C PRO A 428 -7.18 -7.96 -7.80
N SER A 429 -6.42 -7.18 -7.04
CA SER A 429 -6.83 -6.61 -5.74
C SER A 429 -7.26 -7.65 -4.70
N THR A 430 -6.65 -8.85 -4.73
CA THR A 430 -6.84 -9.92 -3.74
C THR A 430 -5.60 -10.17 -2.87
N TRP A 431 -4.47 -9.55 -3.23
CA TRP A 431 -3.22 -9.62 -2.49
C TRP A 431 -2.58 -8.23 -2.38
N PHE A 432 -2.20 -7.86 -1.14
CA PHE A 432 -1.43 -6.66 -0.86
C PHE A 432 -0.29 -7.00 0.09
N LEU A 433 0.93 -6.67 -0.31
CA LEU A 433 2.14 -6.83 0.50
C LEU A 433 2.55 -5.47 1.09
N ASN A 434 3.23 -5.49 2.23
CA ASN A 434 3.71 -4.28 2.86
C ASN A 434 4.53 -3.38 1.91
N PRO A 435 4.42 -2.04 2.08
CA PRO A 435 5.12 -1.05 1.27
C PRO A 435 6.64 -1.21 1.27
N PRO A 436 7.35 -0.66 0.26
CA PRO A 436 8.82 -0.79 0.16
C PRO A 436 9.59 -0.20 1.34
N ALA A 437 9.05 0.86 1.99
CA ALA A 437 9.65 1.45 3.18
C ALA A 437 9.69 0.48 4.37
N ALA A 438 8.81 -0.51 4.37
CA ALA A 438 8.74 -1.55 5.40
C ALA A 438 8.62 -1.01 6.84
N GLY A 439 8.00 0.15 7.00
CA GLY A 439 7.62 0.69 8.31
C GLY A 439 6.59 -0.24 8.96
N LEU A 440 7.00 -0.88 10.07
CA LEU A 440 6.18 -1.90 10.72
C LEU A 440 4.86 -1.35 11.26
N GLY A 441 3.86 -2.23 11.32
CA GLY A 441 2.53 -1.93 11.80
C GLY A 441 1.61 -1.34 10.72
N TRP A 442 1.90 -1.60 9.44
CA TRP A 442 1.06 -1.22 8.31
C TRP A 442 -0.12 -2.19 8.09
N GLY A 443 0.12 -3.50 8.21
CA GLY A 443 -0.79 -4.53 7.70
C GLY A 443 -2.18 -4.50 8.34
N LEU A 444 -2.29 -4.40 9.67
CA LEU A 444 -3.58 -4.39 10.34
C LEU A 444 -4.37 -3.08 10.08
N PRO A 445 -3.77 -1.87 10.22
CA PRO A 445 -4.43 -0.62 9.84
C PRO A 445 -4.90 -0.59 8.38
N ALA A 446 -4.07 -1.06 7.45
CA ALA A 446 -4.43 -1.14 6.03
C ALA A 446 -5.58 -2.12 5.80
N ALA A 447 -5.58 -3.29 6.47
CA ALA A 447 -6.67 -4.26 6.38
C ALA A 447 -8.02 -3.68 6.87
N VAL A 448 -8.02 -2.84 7.91
CA VAL A 448 -9.22 -2.14 8.37
C VAL A 448 -9.73 -1.18 7.29
N GLY A 449 -8.83 -0.45 6.63
CA GLY A 449 -9.17 0.42 5.49
C GLY A 449 -9.68 -0.34 4.27
N VAL A 450 -9.06 -1.48 3.95
CA VAL A 450 -9.51 -2.41 2.89
C VAL A 450 -10.92 -2.93 3.21
N LYS A 451 -11.20 -3.28 4.47
CA LYS A 451 -12.55 -3.74 4.90
C LYS A 451 -13.59 -2.65 4.76
N LEU A 452 -13.26 -1.40 5.10
CA LEU A 452 -14.15 -0.25 4.88
C LEU A 452 -14.46 -0.05 3.39
N ALA A 453 -13.46 -0.24 2.53
CA ALA A 453 -13.60 -0.11 1.07
C ALA A 453 -14.30 -1.30 0.40
N SER A 454 -14.31 -2.48 1.04
CA SER A 454 -14.87 -3.74 0.54
C SER A 454 -15.72 -4.42 1.62
N PRO A 455 -16.85 -3.85 2.03
CA PRO A 455 -17.64 -4.35 3.16
C PRO A 455 -18.18 -5.78 2.95
N ASP A 456 -18.41 -6.17 1.70
CA ASP A 456 -19.01 -7.46 1.33
C ASP A 456 -17.98 -8.58 1.14
N ARG A 457 -16.68 -8.26 1.10
CA ARG A 457 -15.60 -9.24 0.94
C ARG A 457 -14.96 -9.59 2.28
N ASN A 458 -14.47 -10.81 2.42
CA ASN A 458 -13.59 -11.13 3.53
C ASN A 458 -12.24 -10.43 3.36
N VAL A 459 -11.71 -9.95 4.47
CA VAL A 459 -10.36 -9.42 4.55
C VAL A 459 -9.59 -10.21 5.59
N ILE A 460 -8.42 -10.70 5.20
CA ILE A 460 -7.52 -11.50 6.01
C ILE A 460 -6.22 -10.71 6.19
N ALA A 461 -6.00 -10.17 7.39
CA ALA A 461 -4.73 -9.55 7.76
C ALA A 461 -3.77 -10.63 8.25
N VAL A 462 -2.60 -10.78 7.61
CA VAL A 462 -1.59 -11.78 7.99
C VAL A 462 -0.32 -11.08 8.42
N LEU A 463 0.03 -11.18 9.70
CA LEU A 463 1.14 -10.43 10.29
C LEU A 463 2.09 -11.33 11.08
N GLY A 464 3.36 -10.91 11.19
CA GLY A 464 4.25 -11.41 12.23
C GLY A 464 3.90 -10.80 13.59
N ASP A 465 4.32 -11.45 14.67
CA ASP A 465 4.14 -10.99 16.05
C ASP A 465 4.69 -9.56 16.27
N GLY A 466 5.89 -9.30 15.78
CA GLY A 466 6.49 -7.96 15.85
C GLY A 466 5.72 -6.91 15.05
N ALA A 467 5.29 -7.21 13.83
CA ALA A 467 4.48 -6.31 13.00
C ALA A 467 3.13 -6.00 13.67
N TYR A 468 2.52 -7.01 14.27
CA TYR A 468 1.27 -6.82 15.01
C TYR A 468 1.43 -5.92 16.24
N ILE A 469 2.51 -6.08 17.02
CA ILE A 469 2.80 -5.17 18.15
C ILE A 469 2.94 -3.72 17.67
N PHE A 470 3.63 -3.49 16.55
CA PHE A 470 3.81 -2.14 15.96
C PHE A 470 2.53 -1.55 15.37
N ALA A 471 1.53 -2.37 15.05
CA ALA A 471 0.26 -1.91 14.49
C ALA A 471 -0.62 -1.14 15.50
N ASN A 472 -0.22 -1.00 16.76
CA ASN A 472 -1.08 -0.49 17.85
C ASN A 472 -2.39 -1.29 17.94
N PRO A 473 -2.33 -2.60 18.20
CA PRO A 473 -3.45 -3.52 18.00
C PRO A 473 -4.69 -3.15 18.81
N ALA A 474 -4.53 -2.60 20.02
CA ALA A 474 -5.66 -2.14 20.83
C ALA A 474 -6.46 -1.04 20.10
N ALA A 475 -5.77 -0.09 19.44
CA ALA A 475 -6.42 0.95 18.65
C ALA A 475 -7.14 0.37 17.43
N CYS A 476 -6.51 -0.59 16.74
CA CYS A 476 -7.09 -1.24 15.56
C CYS A 476 -8.35 -2.05 15.91
N HIS A 477 -8.27 -2.91 16.92
CA HIS A 477 -9.42 -3.73 17.36
C HIS A 477 -10.56 -2.88 17.88
N HIS A 478 -10.24 -1.79 18.60
CA HIS A 478 -11.25 -0.84 19.05
C HIS A 478 -11.95 -0.15 17.88
N ALA A 479 -11.21 0.34 16.89
CA ALA A 479 -11.78 0.97 15.70
C ALA A 479 -12.63 -0.01 14.87
N MET A 480 -12.20 -1.27 14.72
CA MET A 480 -13.03 -2.31 14.09
C MET A 480 -14.37 -2.48 14.78
N ALA A 481 -14.40 -2.45 16.12
CA ALA A 481 -15.64 -2.52 16.89
C ALA A 481 -16.48 -1.23 16.74
N MET A 482 -15.85 -0.04 16.81
CA MET A 482 -16.55 1.25 16.69
C MET A 482 -17.25 1.42 15.35
N HIS A 483 -16.65 0.92 14.26
CA HIS A 483 -17.11 1.17 12.90
C HIS A 483 -17.71 -0.07 12.21
N ASP A 484 -17.95 -1.15 12.96
CA ASP A 484 -18.50 -2.43 12.45
C ASP A 484 -17.72 -2.95 11.22
N LEU A 485 -16.40 -3.05 11.36
CA LEU A 485 -15.46 -3.49 10.33
C LEU A 485 -14.82 -4.86 10.67
N PRO A 486 -15.60 -5.94 10.76
CA PRO A 486 -15.08 -7.25 11.14
C PRO A 486 -14.17 -7.81 10.06
N LEU A 487 -12.98 -8.28 10.45
CA LEU A 487 -12.04 -9.00 9.59
C LEU A 487 -11.34 -10.13 10.37
N LEU A 488 -10.65 -11.00 9.64
CA LEU A 488 -9.80 -12.03 10.21
C LEU A 488 -8.36 -11.53 10.33
N THR A 489 -7.82 -11.53 11.54
CA THR A 489 -6.39 -11.28 11.81
C THR A 489 -5.69 -12.60 12.10
N ILE A 490 -4.62 -12.93 11.39
CA ILE A 490 -3.77 -14.10 11.64
C ILE A 490 -2.39 -13.61 12.02
N ILE A 491 -1.91 -13.99 13.20
CA ILE A 491 -0.58 -13.65 13.68
C ILE A 491 0.29 -14.89 13.61
N TYR A 492 1.37 -14.82 12.83
CA TYR A 492 2.44 -15.81 12.88
C TYR A 492 3.40 -15.44 14.01
N ASN A 493 3.28 -16.17 15.10
CA ASN A 493 3.96 -15.89 16.35
C ASN A 493 5.14 -16.86 16.54
N ASN A 494 6.35 -16.38 16.34
CA ASN A 494 7.58 -17.12 16.59
C ASN A 494 8.43 -16.50 17.74
N ALA A 495 7.85 -15.56 18.46
CA ALA A 495 8.42 -14.85 19.62
C ALA A 495 9.77 -14.16 19.32
N ARG A 496 9.97 -13.67 18.08
CA ARG A 496 11.25 -13.06 17.72
C ARG A 496 11.19 -12.06 16.56
N TRP A 497 12.13 -11.15 16.56
CA TRP A 497 12.49 -10.32 15.41
C TRP A 497 13.24 -11.16 14.37
N GLU A 498 12.54 -11.92 13.55
CA GLU A 498 13.15 -12.85 12.60
C GLU A 498 14.02 -12.14 11.56
N ALA A 499 13.59 -10.97 11.08
CA ALA A 499 14.36 -10.15 10.13
C ALA A 499 15.70 -9.70 10.72
N VAL A 500 15.76 -9.35 12.01
CA VAL A 500 17.00 -8.98 12.71
C VAL A 500 17.96 -10.16 12.77
N GLN A 501 17.46 -11.31 13.18
CA GLN A 501 18.26 -12.55 13.23
C GLN A 501 18.76 -12.96 11.84
N GLY A 502 17.89 -12.89 10.83
CA GLY A 502 18.21 -13.20 9.44
C GLY A 502 19.28 -12.28 8.87
N SER A 503 19.19 -10.97 9.13
CA SER A 503 20.16 -9.97 8.70
C SER A 503 21.54 -10.23 9.32
N ALA A 504 21.60 -10.48 10.62
CA ALA A 504 22.86 -10.76 11.30
C ALA A 504 23.53 -12.04 10.76
N ARG A 505 22.76 -13.09 10.52
CA ARG A 505 23.27 -14.35 9.94
C ARG A 505 23.71 -14.19 8.49
N SER A 506 23.01 -13.37 7.71
CA SER A 506 23.35 -13.10 6.32
C SER A 506 24.67 -12.33 6.19
N MET A 507 24.90 -11.35 7.08
CA MET A 507 26.12 -10.53 7.07
C MET A 507 27.36 -11.28 7.57
N TYR A 508 27.22 -11.99 8.68
CA TYR A 508 28.38 -12.55 9.40
C TYR A 508 28.57 -14.05 9.17
N GLY A 509 27.57 -14.76 8.66
CA GLY A 509 27.64 -16.20 8.41
C GLY A 509 27.37 -17.08 9.63
N LYS A 510 27.26 -18.39 9.38
CA LYS A 510 26.86 -19.39 10.39
C LYS A 510 27.93 -19.68 11.43
N ASP A 511 29.19 -19.45 11.13
CA ASP A 511 30.34 -19.81 11.98
C ASP A 511 30.72 -18.74 12.99
N THR A 512 30.04 -17.60 12.96
CA THR A 512 30.28 -16.46 13.87
C THR A 512 29.58 -16.63 15.21
N ALA A 513 29.89 -15.73 16.17
CA ALA A 513 29.26 -15.72 17.49
C ALA A 513 27.72 -15.65 17.42
N THR A 514 27.18 -14.89 16.45
CA THR A 514 25.73 -14.78 16.21
C THR A 514 25.18 -16.01 15.52
N GLY A 515 25.88 -16.51 14.49
CA GLY A 515 25.44 -17.67 13.71
C GLY A 515 25.33 -18.97 14.49
N LYS A 516 26.20 -19.17 15.51
CA LYS A 516 26.21 -20.33 16.40
C LYS A 516 25.08 -20.33 17.45
N ARG A 517 24.36 -19.22 17.63
CA ARG A 517 23.26 -19.13 18.60
C ARG A 517 21.94 -19.52 17.95
N ALA A 518 21.12 -20.28 18.67
CA ALA A 518 19.74 -20.58 18.24
C ALA A 518 18.93 -19.28 18.11
N LEU A 519 19.08 -18.37 19.05
CA LEU A 519 18.47 -17.05 19.08
C LEU A 519 19.57 -15.97 19.12
N ALA A 520 19.55 -15.03 18.16
CA ALA A 520 20.48 -13.91 18.15
C ALA A 520 20.18 -12.93 19.30
N PRO A 521 21.20 -12.28 19.89
CA PRO A 521 20.96 -11.19 20.83
C PRO A 521 20.06 -10.12 20.22
N LEU A 522 19.21 -9.48 21.03
CA LEU A 522 18.28 -8.42 20.65
C LEU A 522 17.16 -8.86 19.68
N SER A 523 16.98 -10.17 19.45
CA SER A 523 15.92 -10.67 18.59
C SER A 523 14.77 -11.38 19.33
N SER A 524 14.88 -11.61 20.63
CA SER A 524 13.80 -12.22 21.44
C SER A 524 12.67 -11.23 21.70
N LEU A 525 11.44 -11.71 21.60
CA LEU A 525 10.23 -11.04 22.05
C LEU A 525 9.62 -11.72 23.30
N GLU A 526 10.32 -12.68 23.89
CA GLU A 526 9.88 -13.36 25.12
C GLU A 526 9.96 -12.46 26.37
N PRO A 527 8.98 -12.52 27.30
CA PRO A 527 7.74 -13.28 27.22
C PRO A 527 6.73 -12.63 26.27
N ILE A 528 6.14 -13.44 25.37
CA ILE A 528 5.18 -12.93 24.39
C ILE A 528 3.77 -12.94 24.97
N PRO A 529 2.94 -11.90 24.69
CA PRO A 529 1.54 -11.86 25.15
C PRO A 529 0.66 -12.93 24.49
N ASP A 530 -0.42 -13.28 25.16
CA ASP A 530 -1.52 -14.04 24.57
C ASP A 530 -2.30 -13.10 23.62
N PHE A 531 -1.86 -12.99 22.39
CA PHE A 531 -2.42 -12.03 21.40
C PHE A 531 -3.92 -12.26 21.15
N GLU A 532 -4.38 -13.49 21.23
CA GLU A 532 -5.81 -13.85 21.10
C GLU A 532 -6.71 -13.10 22.09
N ARG A 533 -6.17 -12.64 23.22
CA ARG A 533 -6.94 -11.86 24.21
C ARG A 533 -7.11 -10.39 23.85
N TYR A 534 -6.28 -9.86 22.95
CA TYR A 534 -6.39 -8.44 22.56
C TYR A 534 -7.68 -8.15 21.80
N VAL A 535 -8.10 -9.07 20.93
CA VAL A 535 -9.34 -8.92 20.18
C VAL A 535 -10.56 -9.09 21.08
N GLU A 536 -10.47 -9.95 22.11
CA GLU A 536 -11.56 -10.22 23.07
C GLU A 536 -11.93 -8.96 23.87
N ALA A 537 -10.94 -8.12 24.22
CA ALA A 537 -11.15 -6.85 24.90
C ALA A 537 -12.03 -5.87 24.09
N SER A 538 -12.13 -6.06 22.78
CA SER A 538 -12.98 -5.27 21.87
C SER A 538 -14.18 -6.07 21.33
N GLY A 539 -14.60 -7.12 22.04
CA GLY A 539 -15.79 -7.93 21.69
C GLY A 539 -15.58 -8.93 20.55
N GLY A 540 -14.36 -9.12 20.09
CA GLY A 540 -14.01 -10.11 19.07
C GLY A 540 -13.81 -11.52 19.63
N VAL A 541 -13.42 -12.46 18.77
CA VAL A 541 -13.16 -13.85 19.11
C VAL A 541 -11.68 -14.17 18.96
N GLY A 542 -11.03 -14.54 20.05
CA GLY A 542 -9.64 -14.99 20.07
C GLY A 542 -9.52 -16.51 19.88
N MET A 543 -8.54 -16.95 19.11
CA MET A 543 -8.21 -18.36 18.90
C MET A 543 -6.69 -18.54 18.95
N ARG A 544 -6.24 -19.69 19.45
CA ARG A 544 -4.83 -20.07 19.48
C ARG A 544 -4.65 -21.42 18.78
N VAL A 545 -3.65 -21.53 17.92
CA VAL A 545 -3.34 -22.73 17.16
C VAL A 545 -1.86 -23.08 17.37
N THR A 546 -1.59 -24.32 17.84
CA THR A 546 -0.26 -24.86 18.06
C THR A 546 0.04 -26.05 17.13
N GLU A 547 -1.02 -26.72 16.67
CA GLU A 547 -0.91 -27.95 15.89
C GLU A 547 -1.30 -27.71 14.43
N ARG A 548 -0.53 -28.27 13.50
CA ARG A 548 -0.77 -28.12 12.05
C ARG A 548 -2.17 -28.54 11.63
N ILE A 549 -2.67 -29.66 12.17
CA ILE A 549 -3.96 -30.23 11.78
C ILE A 549 -5.14 -29.33 12.12
N GLU A 550 -4.99 -28.47 13.09
CA GLU A 550 -6.04 -27.54 13.55
C GLU A 550 -6.11 -26.25 12.73
N LEU A 551 -5.04 -25.90 11.97
CA LEU A 551 -4.88 -24.59 11.40
C LEU A 551 -5.95 -24.28 10.34
N GLU A 552 -6.07 -25.11 9.29
CA GLU A 552 -7.05 -24.89 8.22
C GLU A 552 -8.50 -24.92 8.75
N PRO A 553 -8.93 -25.91 9.55
CA PRO A 553 -10.28 -25.90 10.14
C PRO A 553 -10.56 -24.65 10.99
N THR A 554 -9.55 -24.16 11.72
CA THR A 554 -9.69 -22.93 12.54
C THR A 554 -9.84 -21.70 11.66
N ILE A 555 -9.07 -21.58 10.56
CA ILE A 555 -9.22 -20.47 9.61
C ILE A 555 -10.63 -20.47 9.00
N ARG A 556 -11.13 -21.62 8.52
CA ARG A 556 -12.51 -21.75 7.98
C ARG A 556 -13.56 -21.34 9.01
N ARG A 557 -13.42 -21.80 10.26
CA ARG A 557 -14.32 -21.40 11.35
C ARG A 557 -14.27 -19.91 11.61
N ALA A 558 -13.09 -19.31 11.62
CA ALA A 558 -12.89 -17.88 11.83
C ALA A 558 -13.55 -17.04 10.71
N LEU A 559 -13.33 -17.40 9.44
CA LEU A 559 -13.97 -16.75 8.30
C LEU A 559 -15.50 -16.83 8.40
N LYS A 560 -16.04 -17.98 8.79
CA LYS A 560 -17.48 -18.13 9.00
C LYS A 560 -18.01 -17.19 10.10
N ILE A 561 -17.31 -17.04 11.22
CA ILE A 561 -17.69 -16.11 12.30
C ILE A 561 -17.69 -14.66 11.78
N VAL A 562 -16.63 -14.26 11.05
CA VAL A 562 -16.55 -12.92 10.43
C VAL A 562 -17.76 -12.65 9.53
N GLN A 563 -18.12 -13.62 8.68
CA GLN A 563 -19.22 -13.50 7.72
C GLN A 563 -20.61 -13.50 8.38
N THR A 564 -20.85 -14.48 9.27
CA THR A 564 -22.22 -14.76 9.76
C THR A 564 -22.55 -14.03 11.07
N GLU A 565 -21.57 -13.85 11.95
CA GLU A 565 -21.75 -13.17 13.23
C GLU A 565 -21.30 -11.71 13.22
N ARG A 566 -20.65 -11.27 12.12
CA ARG A 566 -20.06 -9.94 11.98
C ARG A 566 -19.13 -9.58 13.15
N LYS A 567 -18.36 -10.55 13.62
CA LYS A 567 -17.36 -10.34 14.67
C LYS A 567 -15.96 -10.40 14.09
N GLN A 568 -15.09 -9.52 14.54
CA GLN A 568 -13.66 -9.64 14.29
C GLN A 568 -13.10 -10.90 14.96
N VAL A 569 -12.17 -11.57 14.27
CA VAL A 569 -11.53 -12.79 14.80
C VAL A 569 -10.02 -12.63 14.72
N LEU A 570 -9.31 -13.10 15.74
CA LEU A 570 -7.85 -13.20 15.74
C LEU A 570 -7.41 -14.63 15.99
N ILE A 571 -6.55 -15.15 15.12
CA ILE A 571 -5.87 -16.43 15.31
C ILE A 571 -4.41 -16.17 15.64
N ASN A 572 -3.98 -16.55 16.85
CA ASN A 572 -2.57 -16.58 17.25
C ASN A 572 -1.98 -17.94 16.87
N VAL A 573 -1.21 -17.98 15.78
CA VAL A 573 -0.58 -19.18 15.26
C VAL A 573 0.84 -19.28 15.82
N ILE A 574 1.09 -20.28 16.65
CA ILE A 574 2.41 -20.51 17.24
C ILE A 574 3.31 -21.17 16.19
N GLY A 575 4.23 -20.40 15.65
CA GLY A 575 5.18 -20.79 14.60
C GLY A 575 6.57 -21.12 15.11
N SER A 576 7.47 -21.50 14.21
CA SER A 576 8.87 -21.87 14.50
C SER A 576 9.88 -20.87 13.94
#